data_5cb2e353036fdfe645c71f74a30f9839
#
_entry.id   5cb2e353036fdfe645c71f74a30f9839
#
_cell.length_a   1.000
_cell.length_b   1.000
_cell.length_c   1.000
_cell.angle_alpha   90.00
_cell.angle_beta   90.00
_cell.angle_gamma   90.00
#
_symmetry.space_group_name_H-M   'P 1'
#
loop_
_entity.id
_entity.type
_entity.pdbx_description
1 polymer ?
#
loop_
_entity_poly.entity_id
_entity_poly.type
_entity_poly.pdbx_seq_one_letter_code
_entity_poly.pdbx_strand_id
1 'polypeptide(L)'
;MPQWWLRPNLPTVLRSTLFALAASTMALVTMPAAPALAQGAATKPASQDDVNLYSTMGAVSACDLAVGEQVPLAKSLLPNSRMVAYVLATRHGSEIAGVGSGKLGNDQLVQGSYIQIVRWVRQGCYDKLSATDKELVDKVIAQMQKVAPAQAPSQKK
;
A
#
# COMPACT_ATOMS: atom_id res chain seq x y z
N MET A 1 -14.42 16.85 32.20
CA MET A 1 -13.56 15.69 32.05
C MET A 1 -14.30 14.45 32.55
N PRO A 2 -14.82 13.58 31.70
CA PRO A 2 -15.42 12.32 32.14
C PRO A 2 -14.39 11.20 32.11
N GLN A 3 -14.12 10.62 33.27
CA GLN A 3 -13.28 9.45 33.49
C GLN A 3 -14.12 8.19 33.25
N TRP A 4 -13.95 7.53 32.12
CA TRP A 4 -14.58 6.21 31.88
C TRP A 4 -13.60 5.13 31.38
N TRP A 5 -12.31 5.30 31.68
CA TRP A 5 -11.25 4.35 31.32
C TRP A 5 -10.84 3.34 32.41
N LEU A 6 -11.65 3.18 33.48
CA LEU A 6 -11.33 2.24 34.57
C LEU A 6 -12.50 1.30 34.84
N ARG A 7 -12.62 0.22 34.08
CA ARG A 7 -13.26 -1.01 34.56
C ARG A 7 -12.57 -2.26 34.03
N PRO A 8 -11.72 -2.91 34.83
CA PRO A 8 -11.36 -4.30 34.61
C PRO A 8 -12.43 -5.19 35.30
N ASN A 9 -13.34 -5.76 34.56
CA ASN A 9 -14.15 -6.88 35.04
C ASN A 9 -13.68 -8.14 34.33
N LEU A 10 -12.75 -8.83 34.96
CA LEU A 10 -12.47 -10.24 34.71
C LEU A 10 -13.43 -11.09 35.56
N PRO A 11 -14.21 -11.98 34.99
CA PRO A 11 -14.80 -13.07 35.76
C PRO A 11 -13.83 -14.26 35.74
N THR A 12 -13.31 -14.54 36.92
CA THR A 12 -12.67 -15.79 37.30
C THR A 12 -13.69 -16.92 37.20
N VAL A 13 -13.54 -17.83 36.26
CA VAL A 13 -14.19 -19.12 36.30
C VAL A 13 -13.13 -20.20 36.24
N LEU A 14 -12.63 -20.54 37.43
CA LEU A 14 -12.02 -21.82 37.71
C LEU A 14 -13.13 -22.92 37.57
N ARG A 15 -13.00 -23.82 36.64
CA ARG A 15 -13.62 -25.14 36.73
C ARG A 15 -12.67 -26.21 36.23
N SER A 16 -12.10 -26.85 37.25
CA SER A 16 -11.48 -28.15 37.15
C SER A 16 -12.46 -29.18 36.58
N THR A 17 -12.08 -29.86 35.52
CA THR A 17 -12.62 -31.20 35.24
C THR A 17 -11.45 -32.07 34.79
N LEU A 18 -11.07 -32.95 35.72
CA LEU A 18 -10.38 -34.20 35.45
C LEU A 18 -11.28 -35.06 34.55
N PHE A 19 -10.80 -35.52 33.42
CA PHE A 19 -11.32 -36.74 32.79
C PHE A 19 -10.25 -37.42 31.93
N ALA A 20 -9.89 -38.58 32.44
CA ALA A 20 -9.76 -39.88 31.76
C ALA A 20 -8.76 -40.03 30.60
N LEU A 21 -7.73 -40.81 30.92
CA LEU A 21 -6.92 -41.56 29.97
C LEU A 21 -7.80 -42.37 29.01
N ALA A 22 -7.71 -42.07 27.74
CA ALA A 22 -8.07 -43.02 26.69
C ALA A 22 -6.86 -43.22 25.80
N ALA A 23 -6.30 -44.40 25.85
CA ALA A 23 -5.25 -44.86 24.95
C ALA A 23 -5.86 -44.93 23.54
N SER A 24 -5.51 -44.04 22.67
CA SER A 24 -5.87 -44.07 21.26
C SER A 24 -4.61 -44.34 20.42
N THR A 25 -4.64 -45.49 19.80
CA THR A 25 -3.72 -46.02 18.81
C THR A 25 -3.34 -44.98 17.77
N MET A 26 -2.05 -44.65 17.68
CA MET A 26 -1.47 -43.83 16.62
C MET A 26 -1.59 -44.60 15.28
N ALA A 27 -2.61 -44.26 14.51
CA ALA A 27 -2.58 -44.51 13.08
C ALA A 27 -1.65 -43.49 12.47
N LEU A 28 -0.49 -43.92 11.99
CA LEU A 28 0.38 -43.14 11.13
C LEU A 28 -0.37 -42.84 9.83
N VAL A 29 -1.06 -41.73 9.80
CA VAL A 29 -1.55 -41.15 8.54
C VAL A 29 -0.33 -40.53 7.86
N THR A 30 0.21 -41.26 6.88
CA THR A 30 1.17 -40.68 5.90
C THR A 30 0.42 -39.63 5.11
N MET A 31 0.48 -38.38 5.58
CA MET A 31 0.04 -37.25 4.76
C MET A 31 0.90 -37.21 3.49
N PRO A 32 0.28 -37.29 2.29
CA PRO A 32 1.03 -36.98 1.07
C PRO A 32 1.60 -35.58 1.21
N ALA A 33 2.92 -35.45 1.06
CA ALA A 33 3.57 -34.16 1.01
C ALA A 33 2.89 -33.34 -0.09
N ALA A 34 2.12 -32.34 0.31
CA ALA A 34 1.56 -31.39 -0.63
C ALA A 34 2.72 -30.80 -1.43
N PRO A 35 2.69 -30.83 -2.77
CA PRO A 35 3.74 -30.22 -3.55
C PRO A 35 3.85 -28.75 -3.15
N ALA A 36 5.04 -28.32 -2.77
CA ALA A 36 5.36 -26.95 -2.48
C ALA A 36 5.06 -26.11 -3.73
N LEU A 37 3.87 -25.52 -3.78
CA LEU A 37 3.46 -24.56 -4.80
C LEU A 37 4.12 -23.22 -4.52
N ALA A 38 5.42 -23.20 -4.56
CA ALA A 38 6.22 -21.99 -4.65
C ALA A 38 6.97 -21.97 -5.98
N GLN A 39 6.33 -22.38 -7.05
CA GLN A 39 6.76 -21.94 -8.37
C GLN A 39 6.16 -20.56 -8.56
N GLY A 40 7.03 -19.54 -8.46
CA GLY A 40 6.65 -18.16 -8.75
C GLY A 40 5.96 -18.09 -10.10
N ALA A 41 4.64 -17.91 -10.07
CA ALA A 41 3.91 -17.58 -11.28
C ALA A 41 4.62 -16.39 -11.91
N ALA A 42 4.96 -16.51 -13.21
CA ALA A 42 5.59 -15.42 -13.94
C ALA A 42 4.73 -14.15 -13.70
N THR A 43 5.30 -13.19 -13.01
CA THR A 43 4.59 -11.96 -12.66
C THR A 43 4.38 -11.17 -13.94
N LYS A 44 3.13 -10.85 -14.26
CA LYS A 44 2.83 -9.96 -15.37
C LYS A 44 3.21 -8.53 -14.98
N PRO A 45 3.91 -7.77 -15.82
CA PRO A 45 4.15 -6.35 -15.59
C PRO A 45 2.85 -5.60 -15.26
N ALA A 46 2.92 -4.66 -14.33
CA ALA A 46 1.78 -3.82 -13.98
C ALA A 46 1.30 -3.02 -15.21
N SER A 47 0.02 -3.07 -15.51
CA SER A 47 -0.58 -2.18 -16.49
C SER A 47 -0.68 -0.75 -15.94
N GLN A 48 -0.94 0.22 -16.81
CA GLN A 48 -1.22 1.59 -16.37
C GLN A 48 -2.45 1.65 -15.44
N ASP A 49 -3.44 0.79 -15.68
CA ASP A 49 -4.64 0.70 -14.84
C ASP A 49 -4.32 0.15 -13.45
N ASP A 50 -3.43 -0.84 -13.34
CA ASP A 50 -2.94 -1.34 -12.04
C ASP A 50 -2.23 -0.23 -11.25
N VAL A 51 -1.33 0.51 -11.91
CA VAL A 51 -0.62 1.65 -11.29
C VAL A 51 -1.60 2.73 -10.83
N ASN A 52 -2.57 3.06 -11.66
CA ASN A 52 -3.60 4.04 -11.32
C ASN A 52 -4.46 3.56 -10.14
N LEU A 53 -4.89 2.31 -10.13
CA LEU A 53 -5.69 1.72 -9.06
C LEU A 53 -4.94 1.80 -7.72
N TYR A 54 -3.70 1.28 -7.66
CA TYR A 54 -2.93 1.26 -6.43
C TYR A 54 -2.60 2.67 -5.94
N SER A 55 -2.27 3.58 -6.85
CA SER A 55 -1.97 4.97 -6.50
C SER A 55 -3.22 5.73 -6.02
N THR A 56 -4.38 5.44 -6.60
CA THR A 56 -5.65 6.00 -6.13
C THR A 56 -5.98 5.53 -4.72
N MET A 57 -5.80 4.24 -4.42
CA MET A 57 -5.99 3.71 -3.06
C MET A 57 -5.06 4.42 -2.06
N GLY A 58 -3.79 4.61 -2.42
CA GLY A 58 -2.84 5.37 -1.60
C GLY A 58 -3.25 6.83 -1.41
N ALA A 59 -3.81 7.46 -2.43
CA ALA A 59 -4.29 8.84 -2.36
C ALA A 59 -5.55 8.97 -1.49
N VAL A 60 -6.50 8.04 -1.59
CA VAL A 60 -7.70 8.01 -0.73
C VAL A 60 -7.26 7.91 0.74
N SER A 61 -6.37 6.97 1.08
CA SER A 61 -5.83 6.84 2.44
C SER A 61 -5.14 8.13 2.90
N ALA A 62 -4.34 8.76 2.04
CA ALA A 62 -3.65 10.02 2.39
C ALA A 62 -4.64 11.17 2.60
N CYS A 63 -5.69 11.25 1.78
CA CYS A 63 -6.77 12.25 1.92
C CYS A 63 -7.57 12.05 3.22
N ASP A 64 -7.94 10.82 3.54
CA ASP A 64 -8.70 10.51 4.76
C ASP A 64 -7.91 10.91 6.00
N LEU A 65 -6.62 10.59 6.04
CA LEU A 65 -5.74 10.99 7.14
C LEU A 65 -5.57 12.52 7.23
N ALA A 66 -5.42 13.20 6.09
CA ALA A 66 -5.17 14.64 6.08
C ALA A 66 -6.44 15.45 6.41
N VAL A 67 -7.60 15.05 5.86
CA VAL A 67 -8.86 15.79 6.01
C VAL A 67 -9.66 15.34 7.21
N GLY A 68 -9.75 14.02 7.44
CA GLY A 68 -10.54 13.43 8.53
C GLY A 68 -9.80 13.47 9.87
N GLU A 69 -8.55 13.06 9.88
CA GLU A 69 -7.75 12.91 11.11
C GLU A 69 -6.78 14.07 11.34
N GLN A 70 -6.73 15.04 10.45
CA GLN A 70 -5.82 16.20 10.50
C GLN A 70 -4.33 15.82 10.63
N VAL A 71 -3.96 14.64 10.11
CA VAL A 71 -2.57 14.19 10.02
C VAL A 71 -1.91 14.93 8.85
N PRO A 72 -0.78 15.64 9.06
CA PRO A 72 -0.10 16.32 7.96
C PRO A 72 0.16 15.38 6.77
N LEU A 73 -0.20 15.81 5.56
CA LEU A 73 -0.08 15.02 4.34
C LEU A 73 1.34 14.46 4.14
N ALA A 74 2.36 15.24 4.49
CA ALA A 74 3.76 14.81 4.44
C ALA A 74 4.04 13.52 5.22
N LYS A 75 3.29 13.24 6.30
CA LYS A 75 3.46 12.04 7.12
C LYS A 75 2.80 10.80 6.50
N SER A 76 1.77 10.98 5.70
CA SER A 76 1.02 9.87 5.07
C SER A 76 1.53 9.49 3.67
N LEU A 77 2.09 10.44 2.91
CA LEU A 77 2.51 10.20 1.54
C LEU A 77 3.59 9.12 1.41
N LEU A 78 4.66 9.19 2.19
CA LEU A 78 5.75 8.22 2.08
C LEU A 78 5.35 6.78 2.47
N PRO A 79 4.63 6.54 3.58
CA PRO A 79 4.12 5.20 3.89
C PRO A 79 3.21 4.63 2.80
N ASN A 80 2.28 5.43 2.27
CA ASN A 80 1.39 5.01 1.17
C ASN A 80 2.18 4.72 -0.11
N SER A 81 3.22 5.51 -0.43
CA SER A 81 4.08 5.27 -1.59
C SER A 81 4.87 3.97 -1.46
N ARG A 82 5.37 3.66 -0.27
CA ARG A 82 6.04 2.39 0.03
C ARG A 82 5.09 1.20 -0.09
N MET A 83 3.85 1.36 0.36
CA MET A 83 2.82 0.33 0.21
C MET A 83 2.54 0.03 -1.27
N VAL A 84 2.35 1.05 -2.10
CA VAL A 84 2.15 0.89 -3.54
C VAL A 84 3.37 0.24 -4.20
N ALA A 85 4.58 0.72 -3.87
CA ALA A 85 5.83 0.13 -4.37
C ALA A 85 5.96 -1.36 -4.00
N TYR A 86 5.59 -1.73 -2.77
CA TYR A 86 5.58 -3.12 -2.31
C TYR A 86 4.62 -3.98 -3.13
N VAL A 87 3.40 -3.50 -3.40
CA VAL A 87 2.42 -4.21 -4.23
C VAL A 87 2.95 -4.39 -5.65
N LEU A 88 3.52 -3.35 -6.26
CA LEU A 88 4.14 -3.42 -7.59
C LEU A 88 5.30 -4.41 -7.62
N ALA A 89 6.13 -4.43 -6.60
CA ALA A 89 7.26 -5.38 -6.51
C ALA A 89 6.79 -6.83 -6.36
N THR A 90 5.82 -7.08 -5.48
CA THR A 90 5.41 -8.44 -5.15
C THR A 90 4.45 -9.05 -6.16
N ARG A 91 3.54 -8.26 -6.73
CA ARG A 91 2.54 -8.74 -7.69
C ARG A 91 2.99 -8.68 -9.14
N HIS A 92 3.85 -7.71 -9.46
CA HIS A 92 4.24 -7.41 -10.84
C HIS A 92 5.76 -7.52 -11.07
N GLY A 93 6.49 -8.07 -10.09
CA GLY A 93 7.93 -8.29 -10.20
C GLY A 93 8.75 -7.02 -10.41
N SER A 94 8.24 -5.86 -9.95
CA SER A 94 8.83 -4.53 -10.15
C SER A 94 8.83 -4.05 -11.61
N GLU A 95 8.00 -4.61 -12.45
CA GLU A 95 7.89 -4.22 -13.87
C GLU A 95 6.59 -3.45 -14.11
N ILE A 96 6.68 -2.37 -14.91
CA ILE A 96 5.53 -1.58 -15.34
C ILE A 96 5.52 -1.54 -16.87
N ALA A 97 4.40 -1.93 -17.47
CA ALA A 97 4.24 -1.94 -18.91
C ALA A 97 4.41 -0.53 -19.51
N GLY A 98 5.25 -0.42 -20.52
CA GLY A 98 5.54 0.86 -21.19
C GLY A 98 6.55 1.75 -20.47
N VAL A 99 7.11 1.32 -19.33
CA VAL A 99 8.14 2.04 -18.59
C VAL A 99 9.46 1.29 -18.69
N GLY A 100 10.25 1.61 -19.72
CA GLY A 100 11.56 0.98 -19.93
C GLY A 100 11.51 -0.54 -20.16
N SER A 101 12.67 -1.15 -20.31
CA SER A 101 12.82 -2.60 -20.38
C SER A 101 13.51 -3.09 -19.11
N GLY A 102 12.74 -3.70 -18.21
CA GLY A 102 13.30 -4.35 -17.02
C GLY A 102 12.68 -3.93 -15.70
N LYS A 103 13.23 -4.49 -14.63
CA LYS A 103 12.77 -4.27 -13.26
C LYS A 103 13.20 -2.90 -12.74
N LEU A 104 12.26 -2.17 -12.19
CA LEU A 104 12.52 -0.91 -11.51
C LEU A 104 13.09 -1.18 -10.11
N GLY A 105 14.06 -0.37 -9.70
CA GLY A 105 14.57 -0.38 -8.33
C GLY A 105 13.50 0.07 -7.33
N ASN A 106 13.64 -0.37 -6.07
CA ASN A 106 12.68 -0.01 -5.02
C ASN A 106 12.50 1.51 -4.89
N ASP A 107 13.59 2.29 -4.93
CA ASP A 107 13.52 3.75 -4.81
C ASP A 107 12.77 4.39 -6.00
N GLN A 108 12.95 3.85 -7.20
CA GLN A 108 12.21 4.29 -8.39
C GLN A 108 10.71 4.02 -8.26
N LEU A 109 10.34 2.83 -7.74
CA LEU A 109 8.95 2.49 -7.48
C LEU A 109 8.34 3.41 -6.41
N VAL A 110 9.05 3.64 -5.30
CA VAL A 110 8.57 4.53 -4.22
C VAL A 110 8.41 5.95 -4.74
N GLN A 111 9.39 6.48 -5.46
CA GLN A 111 9.34 7.84 -6.00
C GLN A 111 8.23 7.98 -7.05
N GLY A 112 8.12 7.03 -7.97
CA GLY A 112 7.05 7.01 -8.96
C GLY A 112 5.66 6.94 -8.31
N SER A 113 5.49 6.07 -7.32
CA SER A 113 4.25 5.95 -6.55
C SER A 113 3.91 7.23 -5.80
N TYR A 114 4.91 7.88 -5.17
CA TYR A 114 4.74 9.16 -4.48
C TYR A 114 4.17 10.23 -5.43
N ILE A 115 4.75 10.35 -6.61
CA ILE A 115 4.32 11.29 -7.63
C ILE A 115 2.86 11.01 -8.06
N GLN A 116 2.53 9.75 -8.32
CA GLN A 116 1.18 9.37 -8.74
C GLN A 116 0.15 9.62 -7.63
N ILE A 117 0.47 9.31 -6.38
CA ILE A 117 -0.40 9.58 -5.23
C ILE A 117 -0.67 11.09 -5.11
N VAL A 118 0.37 11.94 -5.21
CA VAL A 118 0.20 13.40 -5.14
C VAL A 118 -0.70 13.92 -6.26
N ARG A 119 -0.59 13.37 -7.49
CA ARG A 119 -1.51 13.73 -8.59
C ARG A 119 -2.96 13.39 -8.26
N TRP A 120 -3.22 12.23 -7.69
CA TRP A 120 -4.56 11.83 -7.27
C TRP A 120 -5.07 12.64 -6.07
N VAL A 121 -4.23 12.98 -5.09
CA VAL A 121 -4.57 13.90 -4.00
C VAL A 121 -4.98 15.27 -4.55
N ARG A 122 -4.24 15.79 -5.56
CA ARG A 122 -4.58 17.04 -6.24
C ARG A 122 -5.97 17.02 -6.86
N GLN A 123 -6.39 15.89 -7.41
CA GLN A 123 -7.70 15.75 -8.05
C GLN A 123 -8.82 15.45 -7.05
N GLY A 124 -8.52 14.70 -5.99
CA GLY A 124 -9.54 14.13 -5.11
C GLY A 124 -9.90 14.98 -3.90
N CYS A 125 -8.93 15.57 -3.22
CA CYS A 125 -9.17 16.25 -1.94
C CYS A 125 -8.44 17.59 -1.75
N TYR A 126 -7.76 18.09 -2.76
CA TYR A 126 -6.95 19.29 -2.65
C TYR A 126 -7.65 20.47 -1.98
N ASP A 127 -8.91 20.75 -2.35
CA ASP A 127 -9.64 21.90 -1.84
C ASP A 127 -9.87 21.84 -0.31
N LYS A 128 -9.89 20.63 0.23
CA LYS A 128 -10.13 20.35 1.66
C LYS A 128 -8.84 20.30 2.49
N LEU A 129 -7.67 20.32 1.84
CA LEU A 129 -6.38 20.26 2.52
C LEU A 129 -6.05 21.56 3.27
N SER A 130 -5.20 21.45 4.30
CA SER A 130 -4.60 22.60 4.96
C SER A 130 -3.74 23.44 3.98
N ALA A 131 -3.47 24.69 4.30
CA ALA A 131 -2.61 25.56 3.49
C ALA A 131 -1.21 24.95 3.28
N THR A 132 -0.62 24.39 4.34
CA THR A 132 0.68 23.72 4.30
C THR A 132 0.69 22.50 3.38
N ASP A 133 -0.37 21.69 3.43
CA ASP A 133 -0.48 20.50 2.60
C ASP A 133 -0.72 20.87 1.12
N LYS A 134 -1.48 21.94 0.85
CA LYS A 134 -1.64 22.51 -0.50
C LYS A 134 -0.29 22.94 -1.09
N GLU A 135 0.51 23.66 -0.30
CA GLU A 135 1.84 24.08 -0.70
C GLU A 135 2.74 22.88 -1.06
N LEU A 136 2.68 21.80 -0.26
CA LEU A 136 3.42 20.57 -0.55
C LEU A 136 3.00 19.98 -1.90
N VAL A 137 1.69 19.84 -2.13
CA VAL A 137 1.14 19.31 -3.39
C VAL A 137 1.57 20.16 -4.57
N ASP A 138 1.44 21.50 -4.47
CA ASP A 138 1.79 22.44 -5.53
C ASP A 138 3.28 22.38 -5.87
N LYS A 139 4.14 22.30 -4.85
CA LYS A 139 5.58 22.15 -5.02
C LYS A 139 5.94 20.88 -5.78
N VAL A 140 5.34 19.75 -5.45
CA VAL A 140 5.59 18.47 -6.14
C VAL A 140 5.11 18.55 -7.59
N ILE A 141 3.91 19.08 -7.84
CA ILE A 141 3.37 19.25 -9.20
C ILE A 141 4.26 20.17 -10.04
N ALA A 142 4.73 21.29 -9.47
CA ALA A 142 5.62 22.21 -10.16
C ALA A 142 6.99 21.57 -10.51
N GLN A 143 7.51 20.71 -9.63
CA GLN A 143 8.75 19.96 -9.92
C GLN A 143 8.54 18.98 -11.09
N MET A 144 7.41 18.28 -11.14
CA MET A 144 7.09 17.37 -12.25
C MET A 144 7.04 18.10 -13.59
N GLN A 145 6.43 19.28 -13.63
CA GLN A 145 6.32 20.09 -14.85
C GLN A 145 7.68 20.54 -15.39
N LYS A 146 8.66 20.76 -14.51
CA LYS A 146 10.02 21.11 -14.91
C LYS A 146 10.78 19.94 -15.54
N VAL A 147 10.46 18.72 -15.14
CA VAL A 147 11.13 17.49 -15.64
C VAL A 147 10.45 16.97 -16.92
N ALA A 148 9.16 17.23 -17.13
CA ALA A 148 8.37 16.76 -18.25
C ALA A 148 8.73 17.32 -19.66
N PRO A 149 9.33 18.52 -19.85
CA PRO A 149 9.57 19.05 -21.20
C PRO A 149 10.58 18.28 -22.04
N ALA A 150 11.38 17.40 -21.45
CA ALA A 150 12.46 16.70 -22.16
C ALA A 150 12.00 15.41 -22.90
N GLN A 151 10.76 14.97 -22.75
CA GLN A 151 10.30 13.67 -23.26
C GLN A 151 8.99 13.68 -24.04
N ALA A 152 8.57 14.80 -24.59
CA ALA A 152 7.47 14.80 -25.56
C ALA A 152 7.97 14.21 -26.89
N PRO A 153 7.61 12.97 -27.27
CA PRO A 153 7.90 12.50 -28.62
C PRO A 153 7.10 13.37 -29.58
N SER A 154 7.77 13.99 -30.54
CA SER A 154 7.15 14.66 -31.67
C SER A 154 6.22 13.66 -32.36
N GLN A 155 4.92 13.77 -32.13
CA GLN A 155 3.96 13.11 -32.99
C GLN A 155 4.04 13.78 -34.37
N LYS A 156 4.87 13.21 -35.25
CA LYS A 156 4.78 13.48 -36.67
C LYS A 156 3.41 13.00 -37.14
N LYS A 157 2.63 13.94 -37.60
CA LYS A 157 1.43 13.73 -38.41
C LYS A 157 1.78 12.99 -39.69
#